data_7283267995fecefd79bc309ba38ea475
#
_entry.id   7283267995fecefd79bc309ba38ea475
#
_cell.length_a   1.000
_cell.length_b   1.000
_cell.length_c   1.000
_cell.angle_alpha   90.00
_cell.angle_beta   90.00
_cell.angle_gamma   90.00
#
_symmetry.space_group_name_H-M   'P 1'
#
loop_
_entity.id
_entity.type
_entity.pdbx_description
1 polymer ?
#
loop_
_entity_poly.entity_id
_entity_poly.type
_entity_poly.pdbx_seq_one_letter_code
_entity_poly.pdbx_strand_id
1 'polypeptide(L)'
;MSAMLTRASRFALVSKPFSQTLRFNSVWSGVQAGPPDAILGVTEAFKRDTDPRKINLGVGAYRDEDGLPYVLPSVLEADKRIASMNLDKEYLPITGHSNYQKLAATFAYGADSKPLKENRIATTQSISGTGSLRISGEFLARHYPYTKEVYLPTPSWGNHRPIFQNSGLQVKQYTYYDKKTVGLNLEGMLQDLKNAPNRSIVLLHACAHNPTGVDPTQEQWKQISDVVKEKEMFPLFDMAYQGFASGDPDRDAFAVRYFVEQGHQIALCQSFAKNMGLYGERCGLFSLVTADEDEAKRVESQLKITIRPMYSNPPVHGARIAELVLSDPKLYAQWLKEVKGMADRINNMRRKLKTCLLYTSDAADEEDSV
;
A
#
# COMPACT_ATOMS: atom_id res chain seq x y z
N MET A 1 47.71 53.10 79.97
CA MET A 1 46.32 53.03 79.60
C MET A 1 46.21 52.23 78.38
N SER A 2 45.56 51.21 78.51
CA SER A 2 45.23 49.96 77.81
C SER A 2 45.09 50.05 76.29
N ALA A 3 45.89 49.24 75.55
CA ALA A 3 45.71 48.98 74.15
C ALA A 3 45.27 47.51 74.00
N MET A 4 44.07 47.32 73.52
CA MET A 4 43.50 46.00 73.17
C MET A 4 43.96 45.60 71.73
N LEU A 5 44.67 44.51 71.67
CA LEU A 5 45.06 43.83 70.44
C LEU A 5 43.87 42.94 70.00
N THR A 6 43.28 43.22 68.83
CA THR A 6 42.31 42.35 68.15
C THR A 6 43.05 41.47 67.16
N ARG A 7 42.95 40.16 67.38
CA ARG A 7 43.40 39.08 66.51
C ARG A 7 42.44 38.92 65.30
N ALA A 8 42.95 39.22 64.12
CA ALA A 8 42.23 38.89 62.90
C ALA A 8 42.55 37.44 62.47
N SER A 9 41.61 36.58 62.56
CA SER A 9 41.63 35.21 62.02
C SER A 9 41.37 35.24 60.50
N ARG A 10 42.42 34.88 59.75
CA ARG A 10 42.31 34.68 58.30
C ARG A 10 41.57 33.32 58.03
N PHE A 11 40.38 33.40 57.59
CA PHE A 11 39.75 32.25 56.94
C PHE A 11 40.23 32.09 55.50
N ALA A 12 41.02 31.05 55.26
CA ALA A 12 41.41 30.65 53.92
C ALA A 12 40.19 29.92 53.27
N LEU A 13 39.53 30.58 52.33
CA LEU A 13 38.60 29.99 51.44
C LEU A 13 39.35 29.07 50.47
N VAL A 14 39.30 27.77 50.73
CA VAL A 14 39.70 26.74 49.77
C VAL A 14 38.62 26.65 48.73
N SER A 15 38.76 27.32 47.59
CA SER A 15 37.96 27.13 46.40
C SER A 15 38.29 25.77 45.80
N LYS A 16 37.44 24.78 45.97
CA LYS A 16 37.46 23.54 45.20
C LYS A 16 37.17 23.89 43.73
N PRO A 17 38.00 23.49 42.77
CA PRO A 17 37.65 23.66 41.36
C PRO A 17 36.44 22.75 41.06
N PHE A 18 35.33 23.37 40.77
CA PHE A 18 34.16 22.69 40.18
C PHE A 18 34.53 22.32 38.71
N SER A 19 35.20 21.19 38.55
CA SER A 19 35.34 20.57 37.23
C SER A 19 33.98 19.97 36.85
N GLN A 20 33.09 20.81 36.32
CA GLN A 20 31.97 20.33 35.54
C GLN A 20 32.53 19.78 34.24
N THR A 21 32.77 18.46 34.18
CA THR A 21 32.91 17.76 32.93
C THR A 21 31.59 17.98 32.18
N LEU A 22 31.58 18.92 31.23
CA LEU A 22 30.53 19.06 30.26
C LEU A 22 30.44 17.72 29.49
N ARG A 23 29.59 16.81 29.96
CA ARG A 23 29.17 15.69 29.15
C ARG A 23 28.43 16.31 27.98
N PHE A 24 29.06 16.40 26.82
CA PHE A 24 28.40 16.71 25.58
C PHE A 24 27.43 15.55 25.33
N ASN A 25 26.19 15.72 25.75
CA ASN A 25 25.13 14.82 25.30
C ASN A 25 25.09 14.95 23.79
N SER A 26 25.09 13.80 23.08
CA SER A 26 24.89 13.79 21.63
C SER A 26 23.66 14.63 21.29
N VAL A 27 23.66 15.34 20.17
CA VAL A 27 22.50 16.08 19.67
C VAL A 27 21.29 15.16 19.43
N TRP A 28 21.52 13.88 19.36
CA TRP A 28 20.52 12.82 19.20
C TRP A 28 20.06 12.20 20.51
N SER A 29 20.54 12.66 21.67
CA SER A 29 20.22 12.07 22.99
C SER A 29 18.71 12.10 23.32
N GLY A 30 17.93 12.99 22.69
CA GLY A 30 16.48 13.07 22.82
C GLY A 30 15.69 12.16 21.86
N VAL A 31 16.37 11.48 20.92
CA VAL A 31 15.70 10.58 19.97
C VAL A 31 15.36 9.28 20.69
N GLN A 32 14.07 9.01 20.80
CA GLN A 32 13.58 7.76 21.38
C GLN A 32 13.65 6.62 20.36
N ALA A 33 13.92 5.40 20.85
CA ALA A 33 13.82 4.21 20.01
C ALA A 33 12.37 4.04 19.51
N GLY A 34 12.23 3.87 18.20
CA GLY A 34 10.92 3.55 17.61
C GLY A 34 10.42 2.17 18.09
N PRO A 35 9.10 1.95 18.18
CA PRO A 35 8.56 0.63 18.45
C PRO A 35 8.99 -0.35 17.34
N PRO A 36 9.24 -1.64 17.67
CA PRO A 36 9.49 -2.66 16.65
C PRO A 36 8.32 -2.73 15.66
N ASP A 37 8.65 -2.91 14.38
CA ASP A 37 7.61 -3.15 13.37
C ASP A 37 6.89 -4.48 13.68
N ALA A 38 5.56 -4.44 13.79
CA ALA A 38 4.76 -5.59 14.21
C ALA A 38 4.87 -6.79 13.24
N ILE A 39 5.10 -6.54 11.94
CA ILE A 39 5.22 -7.58 10.91
C ILE A 39 6.66 -8.08 10.79
N LEU A 40 7.63 -7.16 10.74
CA LEU A 40 9.04 -7.52 10.63
C LEU A 40 9.57 -8.20 11.89
N GLY A 41 9.09 -7.82 13.07
CA GLY A 41 9.42 -8.49 14.34
C GLY A 41 9.02 -9.97 14.37
N VAL A 42 7.87 -10.32 13.80
CA VAL A 42 7.44 -11.73 13.63
C VAL A 42 8.39 -12.48 12.67
N THR A 43 8.83 -11.83 11.59
CA THR A 43 9.78 -12.43 10.65
C THR A 43 11.15 -12.68 11.30
N GLU A 44 11.62 -11.78 12.15
CA GLU A 44 12.85 -11.97 12.90
C GLU A 44 12.72 -13.11 13.93
N ALA A 45 11.59 -13.21 14.62
CA ALA A 45 11.29 -14.32 15.51
C ALA A 45 11.28 -15.67 14.76
N PHE A 46 10.61 -15.70 13.58
CA PHE A 46 10.64 -16.87 12.70
C PHE A 46 12.05 -17.29 12.29
N LYS A 47 12.92 -16.34 11.95
CA LYS A 47 14.32 -16.65 11.59
C LYS A 47 15.12 -17.21 12.76
N ARG A 48 14.85 -16.79 14.00
CA ARG A 48 15.52 -17.25 15.20
C ARG A 48 15.04 -18.61 15.68
N ASP A 49 13.80 -18.97 15.37
CA ASP A 49 13.25 -20.28 15.67
C ASP A 49 13.98 -21.35 14.86
N THR A 50 14.37 -22.45 15.51
CA THR A 50 15.10 -23.58 14.90
C THR A 50 14.22 -24.79 14.59
N ASP A 51 12.91 -24.74 14.95
CA ASP A 51 11.99 -25.84 14.64
C ASP A 51 11.79 -25.97 13.12
N PRO A 52 12.12 -27.13 12.51
CA PRO A 52 11.96 -27.32 11.07
C PRO A 52 10.50 -27.32 10.59
N ARG A 53 9.54 -27.48 11.51
CA ARG A 53 8.10 -27.47 11.20
C ARG A 53 7.52 -26.04 11.11
N LYS A 54 8.30 -25.02 11.43
CA LYS A 54 7.84 -23.62 11.40
C LYS A 54 7.42 -23.17 10.02
N ILE A 55 6.37 -22.34 9.95
CA ILE A 55 5.87 -21.74 8.71
C ILE A 55 5.84 -20.23 8.88
N ASN A 56 6.37 -19.48 7.91
CA ASN A 56 6.34 -18.03 7.93
C ASN A 56 5.01 -17.50 7.37
N LEU A 57 4.16 -16.99 8.25
CA LEU A 57 2.90 -16.33 7.90
C LEU A 57 2.94 -14.81 8.14
N GLY A 58 4.09 -14.26 8.54
CA GLY A 58 4.24 -12.85 8.92
C GLY A 58 4.38 -11.91 7.73
N VAL A 59 5.04 -12.32 6.65
CA VAL A 59 5.29 -11.49 5.46
C VAL A 59 4.25 -11.77 4.39
N GLY A 60 3.61 -10.71 3.87
CA GLY A 60 2.64 -10.79 2.78
C GLY A 60 3.29 -11.04 1.41
N ALA A 61 4.13 -12.07 1.29
CA ALA A 61 4.74 -12.52 0.04
C ALA A 61 4.32 -13.96 -0.24
N TYR A 62 4.00 -14.24 -1.53
CA TYR A 62 3.66 -15.60 -1.94
C TYR A 62 4.87 -16.52 -1.80
N ARG A 63 4.62 -17.74 -1.30
CA ARG A 63 5.62 -18.79 -1.16
C ARG A 63 5.13 -20.07 -1.80
N ASP A 64 6.07 -20.80 -2.40
CA ASP A 64 5.79 -22.10 -3.00
C ASP A 64 5.49 -23.21 -1.96
N GLU A 65 5.44 -24.44 -2.39
CA GLU A 65 5.15 -25.59 -1.54
C GLU A 65 6.25 -25.88 -0.51
N ASP A 66 7.48 -25.48 -0.82
CA ASP A 66 8.64 -25.61 0.07
C ASP A 66 8.81 -24.40 1.01
N GLY A 67 7.88 -23.42 0.95
CA GLY A 67 7.94 -22.19 1.75
C GLY A 67 8.96 -21.18 1.25
N LEU A 68 9.48 -21.35 0.03
CA LEU A 68 10.46 -20.47 -0.59
C LEU A 68 9.81 -19.34 -1.39
N PRO A 69 10.51 -18.20 -1.59
CA PRO A 69 10.06 -17.16 -2.49
C PRO A 69 9.87 -17.71 -3.92
N TYR A 70 8.70 -17.45 -4.49
CA TYR A 70 8.35 -17.92 -5.83
C TYR A 70 8.60 -16.84 -6.87
N VAL A 71 9.36 -17.18 -7.91
CA VAL A 71 9.55 -16.34 -9.09
C VAL A 71 8.73 -16.92 -10.24
N LEU A 72 7.80 -16.12 -10.77
CA LEU A 72 6.95 -16.56 -11.87
C LEU A 72 7.79 -16.84 -13.13
N PRO A 73 7.60 -17.98 -13.81
CA PRO A 73 8.32 -18.31 -15.02
C PRO A 73 8.21 -17.24 -16.13
N SER A 74 7.04 -16.59 -16.30
CA SER A 74 6.86 -15.48 -17.23
C SER A 74 7.73 -14.27 -16.89
N VAL A 75 7.85 -13.96 -15.60
CA VAL A 75 8.72 -12.87 -15.10
C VAL A 75 10.18 -13.20 -15.28
N LEU A 76 10.59 -14.44 -14.97
CA LEU A 76 11.96 -14.90 -15.16
C LEU A 76 12.37 -14.87 -16.65
N GLU A 77 11.46 -15.25 -17.55
CA GLU A 77 11.70 -15.17 -19.00
C GLU A 77 11.81 -13.72 -19.47
N ALA A 78 10.95 -12.82 -18.98
CA ALA A 78 11.06 -11.40 -19.28
C ALA A 78 12.38 -10.82 -18.80
N ASP A 79 12.84 -11.16 -17.60
CA ASP A 79 14.11 -10.72 -17.03
C ASP A 79 15.31 -11.17 -17.88
N LYS A 80 15.34 -12.45 -18.30
CA LYS A 80 16.37 -12.98 -19.20
C LYS A 80 16.41 -12.25 -20.55
N ARG A 81 15.25 -11.96 -21.13
CA ARG A 81 15.18 -11.20 -22.40
C ARG A 81 15.72 -9.79 -22.22
N ILE A 82 15.31 -9.09 -21.15
CA ILE A 82 15.81 -7.74 -20.84
C ILE A 82 17.33 -7.75 -20.64
N ALA A 83 17.88 -8.73 -19.94
CA ALA A 83 19.31 -8.86 -19.74
C ALA A 83 20.07 -9.03 -21.07
N SER A 84 19.50 -9.76 -22.04
CA SER A 84 20.09 -9.97 -23.36
C SER A 84 20.05 -8.74 -24.30
N MET A 85 19.15 -7.78 -24.01
CA MET A 85 19.00 -6.56 -24.81
C MET A 85 20.10 -5.53 -24.58
N ASN A 86 20.97 -5.70 -23.60
CA ASN A 86 22.05 -4.77 -23.24
C ASN A 86 21.59 -3.31 -23.11
N LEU A 87 20.43 -3.10 -22.49
CA LEU A 87 19.83 -1.77 -22.31
C LEU A 87 20.68 -0.91 -21.36
N ASP A 88 20.62 0.41 -21.58
CA ASP A 88 21.28 1.39 -20.73
C ASP A 88 20.73 1.41 -19.27
N LYS A 89 21.39 2.17 -18.42
CA LYS A 89 21.00 2.41 -17.01
C LYS A 89 20.69 3.89 -16.76
N GLU A 90 20.30 4.62 -17.80
CA GLU A 90 19.97 6.05 -17.72
C GLU A 90 18.72 6.29 -16.85
N TYR A 91 18.59 7.50 -16.34
CA TYR A 91 17.44 7.91 -15.59
C TYR A 91 16.17 7.89 -16.43
N LEU A 92 15.09 7.35 -15.90
CA LEU A 92 13.77 7.55 -16.48
C LEU A 92 13.31 9.01 -16.31
N PRO A 93 12.35 9.49 -17.13
CA PRO A 93 11.60 10.68 -16.80
C PRO A 93 11.01 10.63 -15.38
N ILE A 94 10.73 11.78 -14.77
CA ILE A 94 10.16 11.85 -13.41
C ILE A 94 8.87 11.03 -13.30
N THR A 95 8.05 11.04 -14.35
CA THR A 95 6.82 10.23 -14.41
C THR A 95 7.07 8.75 -14.68
N GLY A 96 8.29 8.34 -15.04
CA GLY A 96 8.65 6.96 -15.29
C GLY A 96 8.57 6.53 -16.77
N HIS A 97 8.51 5.23 -17.00
CA HIS A 97 8.54 4.60 -18.32
C HIS A 97 7.16 4.71 -19.00
N SER A 98 7.04 5.47 -20.07
CA SER A 98 5.77 5.83 -20.71
C SER A 98 4.96 4.62 -21.20
N ASN A 99 5.62 3.65 -21.83
CA ASN A 99 4.93 2.47 -22.35
C ASN A 99 4.41 1.58 -21.23
N TYR A 100 5.22 1.38 -20.18
CA TYR A 100 4.76 0.71 -18.96
C TYR A 100 3.52 1.40 -18.35
N GLN A 101 3.53 2.72 -18.23
CA GLN A 101 2.39 3.48 -17.69
C GLN A 101 1.12 3.22 -18.48
N LYS A 102 1.20 3.26 -19.82
CA LYS A 102 0.07 2.99 -20.71
C LYS A 102 -0.47 1.57 -20.51
N LEU A 103 0.41 0.56 -20.48
CA LEU A 103 0.02 -0.83 -20.30
C LEU A 103 -0.57 -1.09 -18.92
N ALA A 104 0.02 -0.55 -17.87
CA ALA A 104 -0.48 -0.68 -16.50
C ALA A 104 -1.84 -0.01 -16.32
N ALA A 105 -2.05 1.18 -16.89
CA ALA A 105 -3.35 1.83 -16.90
C ALA A 105 -4.38 1.02 -17.72
N THR A 106 -4.01 0.52 -18.89
CA THR A 106 -4.88 -0.35 -19.70
C THR A 106 -5.29 -1.61 -18.94
N PHE A 107 -4.35 -2.22 -18.23
CA PHE A 107 -4.61 -3.40 -17.40
C PHE A 107 -5.64 -3.13 -16.28
N ALA A 108 -5.58 -1.96 -15.64
CA ALA A 108 -6.53 -1.61 -14.59
C ALA A 108 -7.90 -1.18 -15.14
N TYR A 109 -7.90 -0.21 -16.04
CA TYR A 109 -9.13 0.43 -16.51
C TYR A 109 -9.84 -0.34 -17.61
N GLY A 110 -9.16 -1.28 -18.29
CA GLY A 110 -9.65 -1.96 -19.50
C GLY A 110 -9.37 -1.16 -20.76
N ALA A 111 -9.05 -1.86 -21.86
CA ALA A 111 -8.70 -1.24 -23.14
C ALA A 111 -9.82 -0.34 -23.73
N ASP A 112 -11.06 -0.64 -23.39
CA ASP A 112 -12.24 0.09 -23.87
C ASP A 112 -12.64 1.27 -22.98
N SER A 113 -11.94 1.50 -21.89
CA SER A 113 -12.22 2.60 -20.96
C SER A 113 -12.25 3.95 -21.67
N LYS A 114 -13.37 4.66 -21.53
CA LYS A 114 -13.56 5.99 -22.15
C LYS A 114 -12.48 7.00 -21.73
N PRO A 115 -12.13 7.15 -20.42
CA PRO A 115 -11.06 8.06 -20.03
C PRO A 115 -9.69 7.75 -20.64
N LEU A 116 -9.37 6.46 -20.86
CA LEU A 116 -8.13 6.07 -21.56
C LEU A 116 -8.15 6.52 -23.02
N LYS A 117 -9.25 6.28 -23.74
CA LYS A 117 -9.41 6.67 -25.15
C LYS A 117 -9.40 8.18 -25.36
N GLU A 118 -9.84 8.92 -24.36
CA GLU A 118 -9.90 10.39 -24.35
C GLU A 118 -8.65 11.04 -23.73
N ASN A 119 -7.60 10.30 -23.42
CA ASN A 119 -6.38 10.80 -22.76
C ASN A 119 -6.65 11.56 -21.43
N ARG A 120 -7.70 11.21 -20.71
CA ARG A 120 -8.13 11.86 -19.47
C ARG A 120 -7.59 11.21 -18.20
N ILE A 121 -6.52 10.44 -18.28
CA ILE A 121 -5.90 9.82 -17.13
C ILE A 121 -4.48 10.31 -17.00
N ALA A 122 -4.21 11.11 -15.98
CA ALA A 122 -2.85 11.46 -15.60
C ALA A 122 -2.19 10.24 -14.93
N THR A 123 -1.01 9.84 -15.38
CA THR A 123 -0.31 8.66 -14.89
C THR A 123 1.12 8.97 -14.45
N THR A 124 1.61 8.24 -13.46
CA THR A 124 3.03 8.23 -13.10
C THR A 124 3.44 6.89 -12.50
N GLN A 125 4.56 6.37 -12.96
CA GLN A 125 5.20 5.22 -12.33
C GLN A 125 5.59 5.57 -10.90
N SER A 126 5.38 4.62 -9.98
CA SER A 126 5.63 4.82 -8.56
C SER A 126 6.50 3.72 -7.96
N ILE A 127 7.02 3.98 -6.76
CA ILE A 127 7.74 2.99 -5.97
C ILE A 127 6.73 2.04 -5.34
N SER A 128 6.14 1.16 -6.17
CA SER A 128 5.06 0.22 -5.82
C SER A 128 3.81 0.93 -5.23
N GLY A 129 2.88 0.16 -4.64
CA GLY A 129 1.65 0.68 -4.05
C GLY A 129 1.90 1.68 -2.93
N THR A 130 2.90 1.46 -2.08
CA THR A 130 3.26 2.40 -1.00
C THR A 130 3.66 3.76 -1.55
N GLY A 131 4.46 3.79 -2.61
CA GLY A 131 4.84 5.04 -3.30
C GLY A 131 3.65 5.72 -3.96
N SER A 132 2.75 4.93 -4.60
CA SER A 132 1.50 5.46 -5.18
C SER A 132 0.64 6.15 -4.13
N LEU A 133 0.41 5.49 -2.99
CA LEU A 133 -0.35 6.04 -1.87
C LEU A 133 0.30 7.31 -1.29
N ARG A 134 1.63 7.34 -1.19
CA ARG A 134 2.33 8.55 -0.73
C ARG A 134 2.19 9.70 -1.74
N ILE A 135 2.35 9.44 -3.03
CA ILE A 135 2.14 10.43 -4.09
C ILE A 135 0.72 10.96 -4.04
N SER A 136 -0.29 10.07 -3.92
CA SER A 136 -1.69 10.46 -3.82
C SER A 136 -1.96 11.33 -2.60
N GLY A 137 -1.43 10.96 -1.43
CA GLY A 137 -1.57 11.73 -0.20
C GLY A 137 -1.01 13.14 -0.31
N GLU A 138 0.24 13.27 -0.80
CA GLU A 138 0.90 14.56 -1.04
C GLU A 138 0.14 15.42 -2.07
N PHE A 139 -0.32 14.80 -3.17
CA PHE A 139 -1.07 15.51 -4.21
C PHE A 139 -2.42 16.00 -3.68
N LEU A 140 -3.19 15.14 -3.01
CA LEU A 140 -4.49 15.50 -2.45
C LEU A 140 -4.36 16.53 -1.32
N ALA A 141 -3.34 16.41 -0.48
CA ALA A 141 -3.08 17.40 0.57
C ALA A 141 -2.81 18.80 0.01
N ARG A 142 -2.20 18.90 -1.17
CA ARG A 142 -1.86 20.21 -1.80
C ARG A 142 -2.99 20.75 -2.67
N HIS A 143 -3.63 19.87 -3.46
CA HIS A 143 -4.46 20.29 -4.60
C HIS A 143 -5.95 19.98 -4.44
N TYR A 144 -6.35 19.05 -3.54
CA TYR A 144 -7.77 18.78 -3.35
C TYR A 144 -8.46 19.96 -2.64
N PRO A 145 -9.44 20.63 -3.28
CA PRO A 145 -9.88 21.95 -2.83
C PRO A 145 -10.89 21.95 -1.67
N TYR A 146 -11.47 20.76 -1.36
CA TYR A 146 -12.64 20.73 -0.46
C TYR A 146 -12.28 20.40 0.98
N THR A 147 -11.48 19.33 1.20
CA THR A 147 -11.16 18.86 2.55
C THR A 147 -9.76 18.25 2.62
N LYS A 148 -9.23 18.15 3.83
CA LYS A 148 -8.01 17.38 4.12
C LYS A 148 -8.33 16.08 4.86
N GLU A 149 -9.59 15.70 4.94
CA GLU A 149 -10.01 14.46 5.59
C GLU A 149 -10.03 13.29 4.60
N VAL A 150 -9.39 12.19 4.99
CA VAL A 150 -9.42 10.91 4.27
C VAL A 150 -10.01 9.83 5.18
N TYR A 151 -11.04 9.16 4.70
CA TYR A 151 -11.75 8.09 5.41
C TYR A 151 -11.17 6.74 5.03
N LEU A 152 -10.68 5.98 6.02
CA LEU A 152 -10.11 4.64 5.86
C LEU A 152 -11.07 3.58 6.41
N PRO A 153 -11.12 2.37 5.82
CA PRO A 153 -11.89 1.26 6.38
C PRO A 153 -11.33 0.82 7.74
N THR A 154 -12.19 0.27 8.58
CA THR A 154 -11.79 -0.33 9.86
C THR A 154 -12.10 -1.83 9.86
N PRO A 155 -11.06 -2.70 9.91
CA PRO A 155 -9.62 -2.39 9.88
C PRO A 155 -9.12 -1.98 8.48
N SER A 156 -7.87 -1.55 8.39
CA SER A 156 -7.18 -1.23 7.14
C SER A 156 -5.72 -1.67 7.21
N TRP A 157 -5.02 -1.70 6.07
CA TRP A 157 -3.57 -1.93 6.08
C TRP A 157 -2.84 -0.90 6.93
N GLY A 158 -1.98 -1.38 7.85
CA GLY A 158 -1.37 -0.56 8.90
C GLY A 158 -0.66 0.70 8.40
N ASN A 159 -0.09 0.65 7.17
CA ASN A 159 0.63 1.80 6.61
C ASN A 159 -0.27 2.89 6.00
N HIS A 160 -1.56 2.65 5.78
CA HIS A 160 -2.44 3.70 5.25
C HIS A 160 -2.46 4.94 6.17
N ARG A 161 -2.65 4.74 7.47
CA ARG A 161 -2.71 5.84 8.44
C ARG A 161 -1.44 6.69 8.45
N PRO A 162 -0.23 6.14 8.69
CA PRO A 162 0.98 6.96 8.70
C PRO A 162 1.30 7.59 7.34
N ILE A 163 1.00 6.93 6.20
CA ILE A 163 1.20 7.51 4.89
C ILE A 163 0.40 8.80 4.74
N PHE A 164 -0.90 8.77 5.00
CA PHE A 164 -1.77 9.94 4.82
C PHE A 164 -1.51 11.03 5.87
N GLN A 165 -1.29 10.66 7.13
CA GLN A 165 -0.92 11.63 8.18
C GLN A 165 0.38 12.37 7.84
N ASN A 166 1.41 11.63 7.40
CA ASN A 166 2.70 12.21 7.01
C ASN A 166 2.63 13.01 5.69
N SER A 167 1.56 12.84 4.91
CA SER A 167 1.26 13.66 3.74
C SER A 167 0.47 14.94 4.07
N GLY A 168 0.06 15.12 5.34
CA GLY A 168 -0.71 16.27 5.79
C GLY A 168 -2.23 16.11 5.72
N LEU A 169 -2.73 14.88 5.56
CA LEU A 169 -4.16 14.60 5.61
C LEU A 169 -4.60 14.16 7.02
N GLN A 170 -5.83 14.48 7.37
CA GLN A 170 -6.47 14.04 8.60
C GLN A 170 -7.17 12.69 8.37
N VAL A 171 -6.72 11.67 9.07
CA VAL A 171 -7.28 10.31 8.91
C VAL A 171 -8.51 10.14 9.79
N LYS A 172 -9.63 9.84 9.16
CA LYS A 172 -10.89 9.37 9.74
C LYS A 172 -11.09 7.91 9.44
N GLN A 173 -12.14 7.31 9.94
CA GLN A 173 -12.44 5.90 9.74
C GLN A 173 -13.92 5.71 9.39
N TYR A 174 -14.19 4.63 8.64
CA TYR A 174 -15.54 4.11 8.44
C TYR A 174 -15.59 2.61 8.75
N THR A 175 -16.75 2.12 9.14
CA THR A 175 -17.01 0.71 9.42
C THR A 175 -16.87 -0.11 8.15
N TYR A 176 -16.17 -1.25 8.23
CA TYR A 176 -15.99 -2.15 7.08
C TYR A 176 -16.28 -3.61 7.43
N TYR A 177 -15.72 -4.11 8.53
CA TYR A 177 -15.72 -5.52 8.85
C TYR A 177 -16.58 -5.83 10.08
N ASP A 178 -17.41 -6.86 9.97
CA ASP A 178 -18.16 -7.42 11.08
C ASP A 178 -17.52 -8.73 11.56
N LYS A 179 -17.02 -8.71 12.79
CA LYS A 179 -16.39 -9.87 13.42
C LYS A 179 -17.39 -11.01 13.72
N LYS A 180 -18.68 -10.71 13.87
CA LYS A 180 -19.69 -11.72 14.20
C LYS A 180 -20.07 -12.56 12.98
N THR A 181 -20.23 -11.91 11.83
CA THR A 181 -20.55 -12.58 10.55
C THR A 181 -19.31 -12.98 9.78
N VAL A 182 -18.11 -12.53 10.21
CA VAL A 182 -16.83 -12.70 9.48
C VAL A 182 -16.96 -12.17 8.04
N GLY A 183 -17.68 -11.05 7.88
CA GLY A 183 -18.09 -10.50 6.60
C GLY A 183 -18.02 -8.99 6.52
N LEU A 184 -18.46 -8.44 5.40
CA LEU A 184 -18.61 -7.01 5.21
C LEU A 184 -19.80 -6.48 6.02
N ASN A 185 -19.58 -5.45 6.82
CA ASN A 185 -20.64 -4.67 7.44
C ASN A 185 -21.09 -3.56 6.47
N LEU A 186 -21.83 -3.93 5.44
CA LEU A 186 -22.25 -2.99 4.41
C LEU A 186 -23.11 -1.86 4.98
N GLU A 187 -24.06 -2.18 5.86
CA GLU A 187 -24.96 -1.19 6.44
C GLU A 187 -24.19 -0.13 7.24
N GLY A 188 -23.28 -0.57 8.14
CA GLY A 188 -22.42 0.32 8.89
C GLY A 188 -21.51 1.15 7.98
N MET A 189 -20.94 0.55 6.92
CA MET A 189 -20.13 1.27 5.94
C MET A 189 -20.94 2.38 5.25
N LEU A 190 -22.10 2.06 4.69
CA LEU A 190 -22.94 3.04 3.99
C LEU A 190 -23.42 4.14 4.93
N GLN A 191 -23.77 3.81 6.18
CA GLN A 191 -24.18 4.79 7.18
C GLN A 191 -23.04 5.76 7.53
N ASP A 192 -21.83 5.26 7.76
CA ASP A 192 -20.67 6.09 8.08
C ASP A 192 -20.30 7.00 6.90
N LEU A 193 -20.35 6.49 5.66
CA LEU A 193 -20.08 7.30 4.47
C LEU A 193 -21.15 8.38 4.26
N LYS A 194 -22.44 8.08 4.52
CA LYS A 194 -23.52 9.09 4.50
C LYS A 194 -23.35 10.17 5.56
N ASN A 195 -22.82 9.83 6.73
CA ASN A 195 -22.57 10.76 7.81
C ASN A 195 -21.29 11.60 7.62
N ALA A 196 -20.36 11.12 6.79
CA ALA A 196 -19.15 11.89 6.47
C ALA A 196 -19.49 13.21 5.75
N PRO A 197 -18.70 14.27 5.91
CA PRO A 197 -18.90 15.50 5.16
C PRO A 197 -18.89 15.27 3.64
N ASN A 198 -19.69 16.00 2.91
CA ASN A 198 -19.67 15.97 1.44
C ASN A 198 -18.27 16.26 0.93
N ARG A 199 -17.90 15.63 -0.19
CA ARG A 199 -16.59 15.79 -0.84
C ARG A 199 -15.40 15.33 -0.02
N SER A 200 -15.63 14.48 1.01
CA SER A 200 -14.54 13.80 1.71
C SER A 200 -13.81 12.86 0.78
N ILE A 201 -12.53 12.59 1.07
CA ILE A 201 -11.74 11.55 0.37
C ILE A 201 -12.05 10.20 1.02
N VAL A 202 -12.40 9.19 0.25
CA VAL A 202 -12.64 7.83 0.76
C VAL A 202 -11.66 6.86 0.13
N LEU A 203 -10.87 6.16 0.96
CA LEU A 203 -10.01 5.07 0.51
C LEU A 203 -10.81 3.78 0.41
N LEU A 204 -10.74 3.14 -0.74
CA LEU A 204 -11.39 1.88 -1.06
C LEU A 204 -10.34 0.86 -1.51
N HIS A 205 -10.35 -0.35 -0.95
CA HIS A 205 -9.55 -1.46 -1.48
C HIS A 205 -10.31 -2.07 -2.66
N ALA A 206 -9.71 -2.06 -3.84
CA ALA A 206 -10.38 -2.52 -5.06
C ALA A 206 -10.72 -4.02 -5.03
N CYS A 207 -9.81 -4.83 -4.46
CA CYS A 207 -9.96 -6.27 -4.25
C CYS A 207 -9.00 -6.75 -3.15
N ALA A 208 -9.26 -7.93 -2.59
CA ALA A 208 -8.47 -8.58 -1.54
C ALA A 208 -8.16 -7.62 -0.39
N HIS A 209 -9.22 -7.10 0.24
CA HIS A 209 -9.11 -6.14 1.34
C HIS A 209 -8.09 -6.58 2.40
N ASN A 210 -7.09 -5.76 2.65
CA ASN A 210 -6.07 -6.01 3.66
C ASN A 210 -6.44 -5.31 5.00
N PRO A 211 -6.66 -6.03 6.13
CA PRO A 211 -6.21 -7.41 6.36
C PRO A 211 -7.28 -8.50 6.26
N THR A 212 -8.55 -8.17 6.01
CA THR A 212 -9.65 -9.12 6.24
C THR A 212 -9.84 -10.15 5.13
N GLY A 213 -9.42 -9.85 3.89
CA GLY A 213 -9.71 -10.68 2.72
C GLY A 213 -11.20 -10.71 2.32
N VAL A 214 -12.02 -9.84 2.93
CA VAL A 214 -13.45 -9.71 2.64
C VAL A 214 -13.65 -8.57 1.64
N ASP A 215 -14.25 -8.87 0.50
CA ASP A 215 -14.53 -7.89 -0.55
C ASP A 215 -16.03 -7.71 -0.75
N PRO A 216 -16.50 -6.52 -1.11
CA PRO A 216 -17.88 -6.30 -1.52
C PRO A 216 -18.21 -7.10 -2.79
N THR A 217 -19.43 -7.62 -2.87
CA THR A 217 -19.97 -8.16 -4.14
C THR A 217 -20.17 -7.04 -5.16
N GLN A 218 -20.39 -7.40 -6.43
CA GLN A 218 -20.66 -6.39 -7.47
C GLN A 218 -21.89 -5.53 -7.12
N GLU A 219 -22.94 -6.13 -6.57
CA GLU A 219 -24.15 -5.40 -6.16
C GLU A 219 -23.88 -4.46 -4.97
N GLN A 220 -23.03 -4.88 -4.05
CA GLN A 220 -22.58 -4.02 -2.94
C GLN A 220 -21.71 -2.87 -3.42
N TRP A 221 -20.82 -3.10 -4.40
CA TRP A 221 -20.05 -2.05 -5.04
C TRP A 221 -20.94 -0.99 -5.72
N LYS A 222 -22.06 -1.39 -6.33
CA LYS A 222 -23.04 -0.44 -6.89
C LYS A 222 -23.60 0.47 -5.79
N GLN A 223 -24.05 -0.12 -4.67
CA GLN A 223 -24.59 0.65 -3.54
C GLN A 223 -23.53 1.60 -2.93
N ILE A 224 -22.27 1.16 -2.83
CA ILE A 224 -21.16 2.02 -2.35
C ILE A 224 -20.94 3.18 -3.33
N SER A 225 -20.94 2.90 -4.65
CA SER A 225 -20.80 3.92 -5.69
C SER A 225 -21.91 4.97 -5.61
N ASP A 226 -23.17 4.54 -5.38
CA ASP A 226 -24.32 5.45 -5.27
C ASP A 226 -24.15 6.42 -4.10
N VAL A 227 -23.73 5.94 -2.93
CA VAL A 227 -23.47 6.79 -1.76
C VAL A 227 -22.28 7.72 -1.99
N VAL A 228 -21.20 7.22 -2.59
CA VAL A 228 -20.03 8.04 -2.94
C VAL A 228 -20.41 9.16 -3.90
N LYS A 229 -21.31 8.89 -4.87
CA LYS A 229 -21.83 9.85 -5.83
C LYS A 229 -22.77 10.87 -5.17
N GLU A 230 -23.72 10.41 -4.36
CA GLU A 230 -24.65 11.25 -3.61
C GLU A 230 -23.91 12.27 -2.72
N LYS A 231 -22.82 11.81 -2.07
CA LYS A 231 -22.00 12.63 -1.18
C LYS A 231 -20.90 13.41 -1.92
N GLU A 232 -20.82 13.31 -3.24
CA GLU A 232 -19.73 13.89 -4.06
C GLU A 232 -18.33 13.55 -3.52
N MET A 233 -18.17 12.36 -2.89
CA MET A 233 -16.89 11.96 -2.31
C MET A 233 -15.86 11.69 -3.40
N PHE A 234 -14.58 11.88 -3.08
CA PHE A 234 -13.48 11.54 -3.97
C PHE A 234 -12.97 10.13 -3.68
N PRO A 235 -13.21 9.15 -4.58
CA PRO A 235 -12.74 7.78 -4.37
C PRO A 235 -11.26 7.64 -4.71
N LEU A 236 -10.50 7.16 -3.73
CA LEU A 236 -9.11 6.77 -3.84
C LEU A 236 -9.01 5.25 -3.71
N PHE A 237 -8.69 4.56 -4.80
CA PHE A 237 -8.54 3.11 -4.81
C PHE A 237 -7.12 2.67 -4.52
N ASP A 238 -6.97 1.67 -3.62
CA ASP A 238 -5.76 0.87 -3.47
C ASP A 238 -5.97 -0.50 -4.12
N MET A 239 -5.13 -0.85 -5.11
CA MET A 239 -5.22 -2.09 -5.86
C MET A 239 -3.86 -2.78 -5.94
N ALA A 240 -3.53 -3.55 -4.90
CA ALA A 240 -2.28 -4.30 -4.82
C ALA A 240 -2.40 -5.75 -5.33
N TYR A 241 -3.62 -6.24 -5.58
CA TYR A 241 -3.90 -7.66 -5.77
C TYR A 241 -4.70 -7.99 -7.02
N GLN A 242 -4.71 -7.12 -8.04
CA GLN A 242 -5.42 -7.38 -9.30
C GLN A 242 -4.93 -8.66 -9.97
N GLY A 243 -5.85 -9.60 -10.23
CA GLY A 243 -5.57 -10.95 -10.73
C GLY A 243 -5.19 -11.96 -9.64
N PHE A 244 -4.79 -11.49 -8.48
CA PHE A 244 -4.32 -12.33 -7.37
C PHE A 244 -5.41 -12.62 -6.33
N ALA A 245 -6.50 -11.85 -6.32
CA ALA A 245 -7.62 -12.05 -5.41
C ALA A 245 -8.51 -13.21 -5.87
N SER A 246 -8.99 -13.16 -7.10
CA SER A 246 -9.90 -14.18 -7.69
C SER A 246 -9.22 -15.12 -8.68
N GLY A 247 -8.02 -14.79 -9.17
CA GLY A 247 -7.36 -15.45 -10.28
C GLY A 247 -7.80 -14.92 -11.65
N ASP A 248 -8.64 -13.88 -11.68
CA ASP A 248 -9.13 -13.20 -12.87
C ASP A 248 -8.93 -11.68 -12.71
N PRO A 249 -8.01 -11.07 -13.48
CA PRO A 249 -7.73 -9.64 -13.38
C PRO A 249 -8.90 -8.73 -13.72
N ASP A 250 -9.78 -9.15 -14.63
CA ASP A 250 -10.92 -8.35 -15.04
C ASP A 250 -12.00 -8.33 -13.97
N ARG A 251 -12.21 -9.47 -13.32
CA ARG A 251 -13.08 -9.58 -12.15
C ARG A 251 -12.58 -8.73 -10.98
N ASP A 252 -11.27 -8.76 -10.70
CA ASP A 252 -10.67 -8.02 -9.61
C ASP A 252 -10.65 -6.50 -9.85
N ALA A 253 -10.72 -6.06 -11.12
CA ALA A 253 -10.80 -4.65 -11.49
C ALA A 253 -12.24 -4.11 -11.52
N PHE A 254 -13.25 -4.92 -11.22
CA PHE A 254 -14.67 -4.53 -11.34
C PHE A 254 -14.97 -3.20 -10.65
N ALA A 255 -14.58 -3.03 -9.40
CA ALA A 255 -14.88 -1.81 -8.63
C ALA A 255 -14.32 -0.55 -9.31
N VAL A 256 -13.05 -0.57 -9.72
CA VAL A 256 -12.38 0.54 -10.41
C VAL A 256 -13.10 0.88 -11.71
N ARG A 257 -13.38 -0.12 -12.55
CA ARG A 257 -14.03 0.07 -13.84
C ARG A 257 -15.45 0.56 -13.69
N TYR A 258 -16.23 -0.02 -12.76
CA TYR A 258 -17.60 0.39 -12.51
C TYR A 258 -17.67 1.86 -12.04
N PHE A 259 -16.83 2.29 -11.10
CA PHE A 259 -16.81 3.67 -10.66
C PHE A 259 -16.51 4.63 -11.81
N VAL A 260 -15.57 4.29 -12.68
CA VAL A 260 -15.26 5.09 -13.88
C VAL A 260 -16.45 5.14 -14.85
N GLU A 261 -17.13 4.02 -15.08
CA GLU A 261 -18.35 3.96 -15.92
C GLU A 261 -19.49 4.81 -15.35
N GLN A 262 -19.59 4.87 -14.01
CA GLN A 262 -20.56 5.75 -13.34
C GLN A 262 -20.18 7.24 -13.34
N GLY A 263 -19.04 7.58 -13.95
CA GLY A 263 -18.58 8.95 -14.11
C GLY A 263 -17.81 9.53 -12.93
N HIS A 264 -17.38 8.70 -11.97
CA HIS A 264 -16.52 9.17 -10.90
C HIS A 264 -15.13 9.55 -11.42
N GLN A 265 -14.61 10.67 -10.97
CA GLN A 265 -13.18 10.98 -11.05
C GLN A 265 -12.50 10.27 -9.91
N ILE A 266 -11.71 9.25 -10.20
CA ILE A 266 -11.03 8.43 -9.19
C ILE A 266 -9.52 8.64 -9.22
N ALA A 267 -8.86 8.41 -8.09
CA ALA A 267 -7.43 8.12 -8.05
C ALA A 267 -7.22 6.62 -7.81
N LEU A 268 -6.19 6.05 -8.43
CA LEU A 268 -5.86 4.64 -8.32
C LEU A 268 -4.38 4.46 -8.00
N CYS A 269 -4.11 3.67 -6.96
CA CYS A 269 -2.78 3.25 -6.53
C CYS A 269 -2.60 1.75 -6.87
N GLN A 270 -1.81 1.45 -7.91
CA GLN A 270 -1.53 0.08 -8.34
C GLN A 270 -0.18 -0.43 -7.85
N SER A 271 -0.08 -1.75 -7.67
CA SER A 271 1.18 -2.43 -7.37
C SER A 271 1.30 -3.73 -8.16
N PHE A 272 2.49 -3.97 -8.71
CA PHE A 272 2.86 -5.24 -9.32
C PHE A 272 3.72 -6.12 -8.40
N ALA A 273 3.82 -5.75 -7.11
CA ALA A 273 4.61 -6.49 -6.13
C ALA A 273 4.09 -7.92 -5.92
N LYS A 274 2.76 -8.13 -5.91
CA LYS A 274 2.14 -9.43 -5.61
C LYS A 274 1.85 -10.22 -6.89
N ASN A 275 1.09 -9.65 -7.81
CA ASN A 275 0.62 -10.36 -9.02
C ASN A 275 1.72 -10.71 -10.02
N MET A 276 2.88 -10.03 -9.96
CA MET A 276 4.09 -10.38 -10.72
C MET A 276 5.26 -10.84 -9.84
N GLY A 277 5.06 -10.96 -8.53
CA GLY A 277 6.15 -11.32 -7.61
C GLY A 277 7.30 -10.30 -7.56
N LEU A 278 7.09 -9.07 -8.02
CA LEU A 278 8.10 -8.00 -8.11
C LEU A 278 8.27 -7.25 -6.78
N TYR A 279 8.31 -7.98 -5.66
CA TYR A 279 8.35 -7.39 -4.32
C TYR A 279 9.54 -6.45 -4.12
N GLY A 280 10.73 -6.86 -4.56
CA GLY A 280 11.99 -6.12 -4.45
C GLY A 280 12.17 -5.04 -5.51
N GLU A 281 11.49 -5.15 -6.66
CA GLU A 281 11.64 -4.24 -7.79
C GLU A 281 10.89 -2.91 -7.61
N ARG A 282 10.01 -2.83 -6.64
CA ARG A 282 9.25 -1.62 -6.30
C ARG A 282 8.54 -1.01 -7.51
N CYS A 283 7.75 -1.82 -8.23
CA CYS A 283 7.01 -1.43 -9.43
C CYS A 283 5.53 -1.19 -9.14
N GLY A 284 5.01 -0.02 -9.53
CA GLY A 284 3.61 0.37 -9.37
C GLY A 284 3.25 1.56 -10.25
N LEU A 285 1.97 1.93 -10.23
CA LEU A 285 1.44 3.09 -10.95
C LEU A 285 0.50 3.88 -10.06
N PHE A 286 0.64 5.20 -10.05
CA PHE A 286 -0.40 6.13 -9.62
C PHE A 286 -1.09 6.68 -10.85
N SER A 287 -2.43 6.72 -10.82
CA SER A 287 -3.23 7.33 -11.88
C SER A 287 -4.41 8.10 -11.30
N LEU A 288 -4.83 9.14 -12.02
CA LEU A 288 -5.94 10.01 -11.65
C LEU A 288 -6.80 10.32 -12.88
N VAL A 289 -8.09 9.99 -12.79
CA VAL A 289 -9.07 10.29 -13.84
C VAL A 289 -9.49 11.74 -13.74
N THR A 290 -9.39 12.48 -14.84
CA THR A 290 -9.69 13.92 -14.94
C THR A 290 -10.87 14.19 -15.84
N ALA A 291 -11.31 15.46 -15.92
CA ALA A 291 -12.43 15.90 -16.76
C ALA A 291 -12.08 15.83 -18.26
N ASP A 292 -10.86 16.22 -18.62
CA ASP A 292 -10.35 16.30 -19.99
C ASP A 292 -8.84 16.06 -20.06
N GLU A 293 -8.30 16.02 -21.29
CA GLU A 293 -6.88 15.82 -21.55
C GLU A 293 -6.01 16.96 -21.03
N ASP A 294 -6.49 18.21 -21.09
CA ASP A 294 -5.71 19.36 -20.64
C ASP A 294 -5.60 19.38 -19.11
N GLU A 295 -6.63 18.95 -18.41
CA GLU A 295 -6.56 18.75 -16.96
C GLU A 295 -5.59 17.62 -16.61
N ALA A 296 -5.60 16.52 -17.35
CA ALA A 296 -4.63 15.43 -17.15
C ALA A 296 -3.17 15.92 -17.29
N LYS A 297 -2.88 16.74 -18.30
CA LYS A 297 -1.56 17.35 -18.50
C LYS A 297 -1.18 18.28 -17.33
N ARG A 298 -2.12 19.09 -16.83
CA ARG A 298 -1.89 19.97 -15.66
C ARG A 298 -1.60 19.14 -14.40
N VAL A 299 -2.40 18.10 -14.16
CA VAL A 299 -2.20 17.15 -13.03
C VAL A 299 -0.83 16.50 -13.14
N GLU A 300 -0.46 15.97 -14.31
CA GLU A 300 0.85 15.33 -14.52
C GLU A 300 2.00 16.30 -14.22
N SER A 301 1.86 17.58 -14.63
CA SER A 301 2.89 18.59 -14.34
C SER A 301 3.11 18.78 -12.84
N GLN A 302 2.03 18.80 -12.04
CA GLN A 302 2.09 18.92 -10.58
C GLN A 302 2.58 17.64 -9.89
N LEU A 303 2.27 16.47 -10.45
CA LEU A 303 2.84 15.20 -9.99
C LEU A 303 4.37 15.19 -10.14
N LYS A 304 4.92 15.71 -11.24
CA LYS A 304 6.38 15.88 -11.43
C LYS A 304 7.01 16.73 -10.32
N ILE A 305 6.36 17.84 -9.94
CA ILE A 305 6.83 18.70 -8.84
C ILE A 305 6.79 17.97 -7.50
N THR A 306 5.79 17.14 -7.26
CA THR A 306 5.65 16.33 -6.05
C THR A 306 6.70 15.22 -5.99
N ILE A 307 6.93 14.51 -7.08
CA ILE A 307 7.82 13.35 -7.15
C ILE A 307 9.30 13.74 -7.11
N ARG A 308 9.67 14.83 -7.81
CA ARG A 308 11.07 15.25 -7.95
C ARG A 308 11.83 15.36 -6.62
N PRO A 309 11.32 15.99 -5.56
CA PRO A 309 11.97 16.05 -4.26
C PRO A 309 11.79 14.77 -3.42
N MET A 310 10.87 13.87 -3.79
CA MET A 310 10.55 12.67 -3.03
C MET A 310 11.56 11.54 -3.30
N TYR A 311 11.80 11.21 -4.57
CA TYR A 311 12.74 10.19 -5.01
C TYR A 311 13.35 10.43 -6.40
N SER A 312 13.15 11.61 -6.97
CA SER A 312 13.67 12.05 -8.27
C SER A 312 13.03 11.33 -9.46
N ASN A 313 13.36 10.07 -9.66
CA ASN A 313 12.90 9.21 -10.76
C ASN A 313 12.62 7.81 -10.21
N PRO A 314 11.64 7.07 -10.75
CA PRO A 314 11.41 5.69 -10.34
C PRO A 314 12.46 4.74 -10.93
N PRO A 315 12.64 3.54 -10.33
CA PRO A 315 13.54 2.51 -10.85
C PRO A 315 13.02 1.93 -12.18
N VAL A 316 13.94 1.60 -13.09
CA VAL A 316 13.59 1.16 -14.45
C VAL A 316 13.33 -0.34 -14.58
N HIS A 317 14.04 -1.18 -13.80
CA HIS A 317 14.12 -2.61 -14.08
C HIS A 317 12.76 -3.32 -13.94
N GLY A 318 12.10 -3.16 -12.82
CA GLY A 318 10.76 -3.74 -12.60
C GLY A 318 9.72 -3.25 -13.60
N ALA A 319 9.82 -1.99 -14.06
CA ALA A 319 8.92 -1.45 -15.07
C ALA A 319 9.13 -2.12 -16.44
N ARG A 320 10.40 -2.37 -16.84
CA ARG A 320 10.72 -3.10 -18.07
C ARG A 320 10.20 -4.53 -18.03
N ILE A 321 10.32 -5.21 -16.89
CA ILE A 321 9.76 -6.57 -16.70
C ILE A 321 8.24 -6.54 -16.88
N ALA A 322 7.56 -5.67 -16.13
CA ALA A 322 6.11 -5.56 -16.19
C ALA A 322 5.62 -5.17 -17.58
N GLU A 323 6.29 -4.23 -18.24
CA GLU A 323 6.02 -3.86 -19.63
C GLU A 323 6.10 -5.05 -20.57
N LEU A 324 7.18 -5.82 -20.51
CA LEU A 324 7.39 -6.97 -21.39
C LEU A 324 6.34 -8.05 -21.15
N VAL A 325 6.01 -8.35 -19.91
CA VAL A 325 4.95 -9.31 -19.56
C VAL A 325 3.59 -8.84 -20.05
N LEU A 326 3.27 -7.56 -19.93
CA LEU A 326 1.96 -7.02 -20.34
C LEU A 326 1.85 -6.82 -21.86
N SER A 327 2.96 -6.64 -22.58
CA SER A 327 2.96 -6.34 -24.03
C SER A 327 3.15 -7.57 -24.91
N ASP A 328 3.86 -8.60 -24.45
CA ASP A 328 4.06 -9.84 -25.21
C ASP A 328 2.86 -10.78 -25.01
N PRO A 329 2.09 -11.11 -26.08
CA PRO A 329 0.89 -11.94 -25.93
C PRO A 329 1.16 -13.33 -25.33
N LYS A 330 2.35 -13.91 -25.58
CA LYS A 330 2.71 -15.24 -25.05
C LYS A 330 3.05 -15.16 -23.56
N LEU A 331 3.85 -14.17 -23.15
CA LEU A 331 4.18 -13.94 -21.76
C LEU A 331 2.93 -13.55 -20.97
N TYR A 332 2.08 -12.69 -21.51
CA TYR A 332 0.81 -12.30 -20.88
C TYR A 332 -0.11 -13.50 -20.64
N ALA A 333 -0.33 -14.33 -21.66
CA ALA A 333 -1.16 -15.52 -21.53
C ALA A 333 -0.57 -16.55 -20.54
N GLN A 334 0.76 -16.68 -20.48
CA GLN A 334 1.44 -17.50 -19.50
C GLN A 334 1.27 -16.93 -18.09
N TRP A 335 1.55 -15.64 -17.91
CA TRP A 335 1.39 -14.93 -16.65
C TRP A 335 -0.02 -15.04 -16.07
N LEU A 336 -1.07 -14.91 -16.88
CA LEU A 336 -2.46 -15.10 -16.43
C LEU A 336 -2.69 -16.50 -15.83
N LYS A 337 -2.12 -17.54 -16.43
CA LYS A 337 -2.22 -18.92 -15.89
C LYS A 337 -1.48 -19.06 -14.56
N GLU A 338 -0.28 -18.46 -14.47
CA GLU A 338 0.54 -18.48 -13.25
C GLU A 338 -0.16 -17.75 -12.09
N VAL A 339 -0.68 -16.54 -12.32
CA VAL A 339 -1.41 -15.77 -11.32
C VAL A 339 -2.66 -16.52 -10.86
N LYS A 340 -3.42 -17.11 -11.79
CA LYS A 340 -4.57 -17.93 -11.45
C LYS A 340 -4.16 -19.14 -10.59
N GLY A 341 -3.10 -19.84 -10.93
CA GLY A 341 -2.57 -20.95 -10.15
C GLY A 341 -2.19 -20.55 -8.72
N MET A 342 -1.55 -19.39 -8.57
CA MET A 342 -1.20 -18.84 -7.25
C MET A 342 -2.45 -18.49 -6.44
N ALA A 343 -3.44 -17.82 -7.02
CA ALA A 343 -4.70 -17.49 -6.38
C ALA A 343 -5.48 -18.75 -5.96
N ASP A 344 -5.60 -19.72 -6.85
CA ASP A 344 -6.27 -21.00 -6.59
C ASP A 344 -5.59 -21.76 -5.43
N ARG A 345 -4.25 -21.78 -5.39
CA ARG A 345 -3.50 -22.40 -4.30
C ARG A 345 -3.74 -21.71 -2.96
N ILE A 346 -3.71 -20.37 -2.90
CA ILE A 346 -3.99 -19.62 -1.67
C ILE A 346 -5.39 -19.95 -1.16
N ASN A 347 -6.39 -19.90 -2.03
CA ASN A 347 -7.77 -20.18 -1.66
C ASN A 347 -7.96 -21.64 -1.20
N ASN A 348 -7.25 -22.58 -1.82
CA ASN A 348 -7.25 -23.99 -1.42
C ASN A 348 -6.61 -24.17 -0.03
N MET A 349 -5.46 -23.53 0.24
CA MET A 349 -4.81 -23.60 1.54
C MET A 349 -5.67 -23.01 2.67
N ARG A 350 -6.31 -21.86 2.42
CA ARG A 350 -7.27 -21.28 3.38
C ARG A 350 -8.42 -22.23 3.71
N ARG A 351 -8.98 -22.88 2.69
CA ARG A 351 -10.06 -23.87 2.88
C ARG A 351 -9.58 -25.08 3.69
N LYS A 352 -8.40 -25.64 3.36
CA LYS A 352 -7.81 -26.76 4.11
C LYS A 352 -7.55 -26.39 5.56
N LEU A 353 -6.99 -25.20 5.81
CA LEU A 353 -6.74 -24.72 7.17
C LEU A 353 -8.04 -24.58 7.97
N LYS A 354 -9.08 -23.96 7.37
CA LYS A 354 -10.40 -23.85 8.00
C LYS A 354 -10.99 -25.22 8.36
N THR A 355 -10.95 -26.19 7.43
CA THR A 355 -11.46 -27.55 7.67
C THR A 355 -10.69 -28.26 8.79
N CYS A 356 -9.36 -28.13 8.82
CA CYS A 356 -8.54 -28.71 9.86
C CYS A 356 -8.85 -28.12 11.26
N LEU A 357 -9.00 -26.79 11.36
CA LEU A 357 -9.29 -26.13 12.62
C LEU A 357 -10.69 -26.47 13.14
N LEU A 358 -11.69 -26.60 12.27
CA LEU A 358 -13.04 -27.03 12.67
C LEU A 358 -13.03 -28.47 13.20
N TYR A 359 -12.33 -29.38 12.49
CA TYR A 359 -12.22 -30.78 12.93
C TYR A 359 -11.55 -30.91 14.30
N THR A 360 -10.51 -30.11 14.59
CA THR A 360 -9.82 -30.16 15.89
C THR A 360 -10.64 -29.52 17.01
N SER A 361 -11.49 -28.52 16.75
CA SER A 361 -12.40 -27.96 17.74
C SER A 361 -13.53 -28.93 18.09
N ASP A 362 -14.12 -29.60 17.09
CA ASP A 362 -15.19 -30.58 17.32
C ASP A 362 -14.68 -31.79 18.10
N ALA A 363 -13.43 -32.22 17.87
CA ALA A 363 -12.82 -33.31 18.63
C ALA A 363 -12.52 -32.93 20.09
N ALA A 364 -12.19 -31.67 20.37
CA ALA A 364 -11.97 -31.18 21.74
C ALA A 364 -13.29 -31.12 22.55
N ASP A 365 -14.39 -30.74 21.90
CA ASP A 365 -15.72 -30.70 22.54
C ASP A 365 -16.27 -32.11 22.85
N GLU A 366 -15.85 -33.16 22.10
CA GLU A 366 -16.19 -34.53 22.36
C GLU A 366 -15.38 -35.14 23.53
N GLU A 367 -14.12 -34.74 23.76
CA GLU A 367 -13.29 -35.21 24.89
C GLU A 367 -13.74 -34.61 26.23
N ASP A 368 -14.31 -33.40 26.25
CA ASP A 368 -14.86 -32.79 27.48
C ASP A 368 -16.27 -33.33 27.86
N SER A 369 -16.85 -34.20 27.08
CA SER A 369 -18.18 -34.80 27.28
C SER A 369 -18.19 -36.21 27.82
N VAL A 370 -17.01 -36.77 28.25
CA VAL A 370 -16.89 -38.14 28.83
C VAL A 370 -16.56 -38.06 30.37
#